data_195de51a613208c5a51c9d42668e3a2a
#
_entry.id   195de51a613208c5a51c9d42668e3a2a
#
_cell.length_a   1.000
_cell.length_b   1.000
_cell.length_c   1.000
_cell.angle_alpha   90.00
_cell.angle_beta   90.00
_cell.angle_gamma   90.00
#
_symmetry.space_group_name_H-M   'P 1'
#
loop_
_entity.id
_entity.type
_entity.pdbx_description
1 polymer ?
#
loop_
_entity_poly.entity_id
_entity_poly.type
_entity_poly.pdbx_seq_one_letter_code
_entity_poly.pdbx_strand_id
1 'polypeptide(L)'
;SENSSKSTDLEKYLKRIKSTINRYYLWNDQIDEKKLKEGAIKGYVEGLGDEYTEYIPAEEMEDYTENITGNFVGIGIYMIADKDSGRVVVYYPIPESPAEKAGVKAGDQIISVDGTEYTADDFNTIADYIKGEEGTTVNLEVERNGERIKFEIKREKINTNPITIEMLENNIGYLKLPSFDEYTSKDFEEKVKELQSQGAQSLVIDL
;
A
#
# COMPACT_ATOMS: atom_id res chain seq x y z
N SER A 1 -11.72 -4.76 -42.67
CA SER A 1 -13.14 -5.16 -42.52
C SER A 1 -13.35 -6.43 -41.67
N GLU A 2 -12.31 -7.15 -41.28
CA GLU A 2 -12.40 -8.35 -40.43
C GLU A 2 -12.52 -8.05 -38.89
N ASN A 3 -12.05 -6.88 -38.44
CA ASN A 3 -12.14 -6.51 -37.03
C ASN A 3 -13.55 -6.10 -36.56
N SER A 4 -14.41 -5.67 -37.47
CA SER A 4 -15.79 -5.25 -37.14
C SER A 4 -16.73 -6.43 -36.85
N SER A 5 -16.50 -7.62 -37.43
CA SER A 5 -17.36 -8.80 -37.24
C SER A 5 -17.07 -9.52 -35.92
N LYS A 6 -15.82 -9.52 -35.44
CA LYS A 6 -15.42 -10.16 -34.17
C LYS A 6 -15.91 -9.39 -32.94
N SER A 7 -15.95 -8.05 -33.01
CA SER A 7 -16.52 -7.20 -31.95
C SER A 7 -18.01 -7.48 -31.71
N THR A 8 -18.77 -7.74 -32.79
CA THR A 8 -20.20 -8.00 -32.71
C THR A 8 -20.54 -9.35 -32.04
N ASP A 9 -19.64 -10.32 -32.12
CA ASP A 9 -19.84 -11.64 -31.52
C ASP A 9 -19.65 -11.62 -30.01
N LEU A 10 -18.61 -10.99 -29.47
CA LEU A 10 -18.37 -10.90 -28.04
C LEU A 10 -19.52 -10.17 -27.33
N GLU A 11 -19.98 -9.04 -27.89
CA GLU A 11 -21.12 -8.30 -27.36
C GLU A 11 -22.40 -9.16 -27.28
N LYS A 12 -22.63 -9.96 -28.31
CA LYS A 12 -23.76 -10.89 -28.37
C LYS A 12 -23.68 -11.96 -27.27
N TYR A 13 -22.49 -12.55 -27.05
CA TYR A 13 -22.26 -13.52 -26.00
C TYR A 13 -22.46 -12.92 -24.61
N LEU A 14 -21.90 -11.76 -24.34
CA LEU A 14 -22.05 -11.07 -23.04
C LEU A 14 -23.52 -10.74 -22.76
N LYS A 15 -24.29 -10.24 -23.75
CA LYS A 15 -25.73 -10.01 -23.62
C LYS A 15 -26.51 -11.29 -23.31
N ARG A 16 -26.12 -12.41 -23.94
CA ARG A 16 -26.77 -13.72 -23.70
C ARG A 16 -26.45 -14.26 -22.31
N ILE A 17 -25.20 -14.15 -21.86
CA ILE A 17 -24.79 -14.53 -20.51
C ILE A 17 -25.55 -13.72 -19.48
N LYS A 18 -25.60 -12.37 -19.61
CA LYS A 18 -26.36 -11.49 -18.74
C LYS A 18 -27.84 -11.87 -18.69
N SER A 19 -28.47 -12.11 -19.83
CA SER A 19 -29.87 -12.53 -19.90
C SER A 19 -30.08 -13.87 -19.19
N THR A 20 -29.14 -14.81 -19.30
CA THR A 20 -29.21 -16.11 -18.64
C THR A 20 -29.06 -15.96 -17.12
N ILE A 21 -28.13 -15.14 -16.65
CA ILE A 21 -27.95 -14.83 -15.23
C ILE A 21 -29.23 -14.22 -14.66
N ASN A 22 -29.73 -13.16 -15.27
CA ASN A 22 -30.95 -12.50 -14.81
C ASN A 22 -32.19 -13.42 -14.76
N ARG A 23 -32.21 -14.49 -15.57
CA ARG A 23 -33.34 -15.42 -15.63
C ARG A 23 -33.24 -16.57 -14.64
N TYR A 24 -32.02 -17.05 -14.38
CA TYR A 24 -31.82 -18.32 -13.68
C TYR A 24 -31.00 -18.22 -12.39
N TYR A 25 -30.35 -17.06 -12.13
CA TYR A 25 -29.61 -16.88 -10.90
C TYR A 25 -30.55 -16.65 -9.73
N LEU A 26 -30.37 -17.43 -8.67
CA LEU A 26 -31.30 -17.46 -7.54
C LEU A 26 -31.38 -16.13 -6.79
N TRP A 27 -30.26 -15.40 -6.70
CA TRP A 27 -30.15 -14.11 -6.00
C TRP A 27 -29.96 -12.97 -7.01
N ASN A 28 -30.83 -12.88 -8.01
CA ASN A 28 -30.72 -11.90 -9.08
C ASN A 28 -30.93 -10.44 -8.59
N ASP A 29 -31.56 -10.25 -7.44
CA ASP A 29 -31.73 -8.98 -6.73
C ASP A 29 -30.44 -8.48 -6.06
N GLN A 30 -29.43 -9.34 -5.90
CA GLN A 30 -28.12 -9.02 -5.30
C GLN A 30 -27.02 -8.88 -6.36
N ILE A 31 -27.36 -8.86 -7.65
CA ILE A 31 -26.38 -8.74 -8.73
C ILE A 31 -25.77 -7.35 -8.72
N ASP A 32 -24.45 -7.30 -8.54
CA ASP A 32 -23.65 -6.12 -8.73
C ASP A 32 -23.18 -6.03 -10.19
N GLU A 33 -23.87 -5.22 -10.97
CA GLU A 33 -23.59 -5.00 -12.40
C GLU A 33 -22.16 -4.45 -12.62
N LYS A 34 -21.63 -3.67 -11.68
CA LYS A 34 -20.27 -3.14 -11.75
C LYS A 34 -19.24 -4.26 -11.63
N LYS A 35 -19.40 -5.13 -10.63
CA LYS A 35 -18.53 -6.31 -10.46
C LYS A 35 -18.58 -7.25 -11.65
N LEU A 36 -19.75 -7.49 -12.24
CA LEU A 36 -19.88 -8.29 -13.45
C LEU A 36 -19.12 -7.69 -14.64
N LYS A 37 -19.24 -6.36 -14.82
CA LYS A 37 -18.53 -5.64 -15.87
C LYS A 37 -17.01 -5.72 -15.68
N GLU A 38 -16.53 -5.40 -14.48
CA GLU A 38 -15.10 -5.42 -14.16
C GLU A 38 -14.52 -6.84 -14.31
N GLY A 39 -15.23 -7.86 -13.83
CA GLY A 39 -14.83 -9.26 -14.01
C GLY A 39 -14.76 -9.69 -15.48
N ALA A 40 -15.69 -9.21 -16.32
CA ALA A 40 -15.65 -9.51 -17.77
C ALA A 40 -14.45 -8.84 -18.46
N ILE A 41 -14.12 -7.60 -18.12
CA ILE A 41 -12.95 -6.87 -18.67
C ILE A 41 -11.66 -7.56 -18.20
N LYS A 42 -11.55 -7.87 -16.90
CA LYS A 42 -10.41 -8.57 -16.35
C LYS A 42 -10.16 -9.91 -17.02
N GLY A 43 -11.19 -10.77 -17.12
CA GLY A 43 -11.07 -12.06 -17.79
C GLY A 43 -10.75 -11.95 -19.29
N TYR A 44 -11.18 -10.87 -19.96
CA TYR A 44 -10.83 -10.63 -21.35
C TYR A 44 -9.34 -10.32 -21.54
N VAL A 45 -8.76 -9.51 -20.64
CA VAL A 45 -7.33 -9.17 -20.64
C VAL A 45 -6.49 -10.39 -20.22
N GLU A 46 -6.90 -11.13 -19.19
CA GLU A 46 -6.25 -12.37 -18.73
C GLU A 46 -6.19 -13.44 -19.85
N GLY A 47 -7.16 -13.41 -20.76
CA GLY A 47 -7.19 -14.29 -21.94
C GLY A 47 -6.02 -14.09 -22.93
N LEU A 48 -5.20 -13.04 -22.78
CA LEU A 48 -3.97 -12.86 -23.53
C LEU A 48 -2.89 -13.87 -23.13
N GLY A 49 -2.93 -14.38 -21.88
CA GLY A 49 -1.93 -15.30 -21.35
C GLY A 49 -0.56 -14.67 -21.15
N ASP A 50 -0.49 -13.35 -21.03
CA ASP A 50 0.73 -12.58 -20.78
C ASP A 50 0.79 -12.20 -19.30
N GLU A 51 1.85 -12.61 -18.62
CA GLU A 51 2.07 -12.37 -17.17
C GLU A 51 2.27 -10.89 -16.82
N TYR A 52 2.61 -10.04 -17.80
CA TYR A 52 2.89 -8.63 -17.59
C TYR A 52 1.73 -7.70 -17.97
N THR A 53 0.66 -8.27 -18.56
CA THR A 53 -0.51 -7.51 -18.96
C THR A 53 -1.67 -7.73 -17.99
N GLU A 54 -2.03 -6.67 -17.27
CA GLU A 54 -3.10 -6.71 -16.28
C GLU A 54 -4.09 -5.55 -16.49
N TYR A 55 -5.36 -5.80 -16.20
CA TYR A 55 -6.38 -4.76 -16.14
C TYR A 55 -6.58 -4.34 -14.68
N ILE A 56 -6.35 -3.07 -14.40
CA ILE A 56 -6.57 -2.47 -13.09
C ILE A 56 -7.83 -1.62 -13.15
N PRO A 57 -8.87 -1.93 -12.35
CA PRO A 57 -10.04 -1.07 -12.22
C PRO A 57 -9.65 0.34 -11.73
N ALA A 58 -10.40 1.36 -12.18
CA ALA A 58 -10.09 2.75 -11.83
C ALA A 58 -10.11 3.00 -10.30
N GLU A 59 -10.92 2.27 -9.57
CA GLU A 59 -11.01 2.34 -8.10
C GLU A 59 -9.83 1.66 -7.37
N GLU A 60 -9.15 0.73 -8.02
CA GLU A 60 -7.96 0.04 -7.50
C GLU A 60 -6.66 0.70 -7.97
N MET A 61 -6.74 1.71 -8.86
CA MET A 61 -5.57 2.34 -9.47
C MET A 61 -4.70 3.08 -8.44
N GLU A 62 -5.30 3.69 -7.42
CA GLU A 62 -4.57 4.38 -6.35
C GLU A 62 -3.74 3.39 -5.54
N ASP A 63 -4.36 2.32 -5.03
CA ASP A 63 -3.68 1.26 -4.29
C ASP A 63 -2.61 0.58 -5.15
N TYR A 64 -2.90 0.33 -6.43
CA TYR A 64 -1.95 -0.25 -7.37
C TYR A 64 -0.73 0.65 -7.58
N THR A 65 -0.95 1.96 -7.73
CA THR A 65 0.12 2.94 -7.89
C THR A 65 0.96 3.04 -6.61
N GLU A 66 0.32 3.07 -5.43
CA GLU A 66 1.00 3.04 -4.14
C GLU A 66 1.91 1.80 -3.99
N ASN A 67 1.41 0.62 -4.39
CA ASN A 67 2.17 -0.63 -4.33
C ASN A 67 3.38 -0.63 -5.27
N ILE A 68 3.25 -0.09 -6.49
CA ILE A 68 4.35 -0.04 -7.47
C ILE A 68 5.40 1.01 -7.07
N THR A 69 4.96 2.19 -6.65
CA THR A 69 5.88 3.27 -6.31
C THR A 69 6.47 3.12 -4.92
N GLY A 70 5.90 2.26 -4.08
CA GLY A 70 6.29 2.13 -2.69
C GLY A 70 6.01 3.38 -1.86
N ASN A 71 5.15 4.27 -2.36
CA ASN A 71 4.83 5.54 -1.71
C ASN A 71 3.34 5.64 -1.46
N PHE A 72 2.96 5.98 -0.26
CA PHE A 72 1.59 6.33 0.11
C PHE A 72 1.60 7.51 1.07
N VAL A 73 0.46 8.16 1.25
CA VAL A 73 0.33 9.25 2.24
C VAL A 73 -0.30 8.70 3.51
N GLY A 74 0.44 8.84 4.61
CA GLY A 74 0.01 8.33 5.92
C GLY A 74 1.02 8.66 7.01
N ILE A 75 1.07 7.81 8.04
CA ILE A 75 1.98 8.00 9.17
C ILE A 75 3.20 7.06 9.16
N GLY A 76 3.21 6.04 8.30
CA GLY A 76 4.34 5.11 8.15
C GLY A 76 4.44 4.06 9.25
N ILE A 77 3.43 3.19 9.36
CA ILE A 77 3.46 2.01 10.22
C ILE A 77 3.09 0.74 9.44
N TYR A 78 3.77 -0.36 9.76
CA TYR A 78 3.28 -1.68 9.41
C TYR A 78 2.43 -2.23 10.55
N MET A 79 1.27 -2.78 10.22
CA MET A 79 0.28 -3.27 11.18
C MET A 79 -0.08 -4.72 10.89
N ILE A 80 -0.52 -5.42 11.92
CA ILE A 80 -1.08 -6.77 11.83
C ILE A 80 -2.37 -6.85 12.64
N ALA A 81 -3.33 -7.63 12.16
CA ALA A 81 -4.50 -8.00 12.95
C ALA A 81 -4.11 -9.18 13.87
N ASP A 82 -4.00 -8.93 15.16
CA ASP A 82 -3.72 -9.95 16.14
C ASP A 82 -5.03 -10.53 16.68
N LYS A 83 -5.28 -11.78 16.31
CA LYS A 83 -6.50 -12.50 16.70
C LYS A 83 -6.53 -12.88 18.18
N ASP A 84 -5.37 -13.03 18.79
CA ASP A 84 -5.28 -13.45 20.19
C ASP A 84 -5.64 -12.30 21.13
N SER A 85 -5.19 -11.09 20.85
CA SER A 85 -5.58 -9.89 21.59
C SER A 85 -6.89 -9.25 21.10
N GLY A 86 -7.37 -9.61 19.89
CA GLY A 86 -8.51 -8.97 19.24
C GLY A 86 -8.23 -7.53 18.83
N ARG A 87 -6.97 -7.13 18.67
CA ARG A 87 -6.53 -5.78 18.34
C ARG A 87 -5.69 -5.75 17.09
N VAL A 88 -5.61 -4.57 16.46
CA VAL A 88 -4.59 -4.27 15.46
C VAL A 88 -3.34 -3.81 16.19
N VAL A 89 -2.21 -4.40 15.86
CA VAL A 89 -0.93 -4.16 16.53
C VAL A 89 0.05 -3.57 15.54
N VAL A 90 0.78 -2.55 15.95
CA VAL A 90 1.92 -2.00 15.21
C VAL A 90 3.02 -3.05 15.19
N TYR A 91 3.29 -3.61 14.01
CA TYR A 91 4.39 -4.55 13.84
C TYR A 91 5.74 -3.82 13.93
N TYR A 92 5.88 -2.72 13.21
CA TYR A 92 6.94 -1.72 13.40
C TYR A 92 6.58 -0.41 12.69
N PRO A 93 7.07 0.74 13.18
CA PRO A 93 7.06 1.98 12.43
C PRO A 93 8.17 1.95 11.36
N ILE A 94 7.91 2.54 10.19
CA ILE A 94 8.91 2.68 9.12
C ILE A 94 9.98 3.67 9.59
N PRO A 95 11.27 3.38 9.39
CA PRO A 95 12.35 4.30 9.76
C PRO A 95 12.15 5.70 9.17
N GLU A 96 12.43 6.72 9.97
CA GLU A 96 12.29 8.15 9.64
C GLU A 96 10.85 8.61 9.37
N SER A 97 9.85 7.74 9.53
CA SER A 97 8.43 8.07 9.34
C SER A 97 7.88 9.03 10.40
N PRO A 98 6.75 9.72 10.14
CA PRO A 98 6.06 10.51 11.14
C PRO A 98 5.70 9.75 12.41
N ALA A 99 5.30 8.47 12.27
CA ALA A 99 4.97 7.63 13.42
C ALA A 99 6.19 7.33 14.29
N GLU A 100 7.33 7.00 13.70
CA GLU A 100 8.56 6.77 14.45
C GLU A 100 9.01 8.04 15.18
N LYS A 101 9.00 9.19 14.50
CA LYS A 101 9.34 10.49 15.08
C LYS A 101 8.39 10.89 16.22
N ALA A 102 7.12 10.51 16.14
CA ALA A 102 6.14 10.73 17.19
C ALA A 102 6.33 9.78 18.40
N GLY A 103 7.11 8.70 18.25
CA GLY A 103 7.40 7.75 19.31
C GLY A 103 6.50 6.53 19.35
N VAL A 104 5.78 6.22 18.24
CA VAL A 104 5.09 4.95 18.04
C VAL A 104 6.13 3.82 17.99
N LYS A 105 5.81 2.67 18.58
CA LYS A 105 6.74 1.55 18.70
C LYS A 105 6.11 0.23 18.27
N ALA A 106 6.96 -0.72 17.91
CA ALA A 106 6.54 -2.10 17.72
C ALA A 106 5.85 -2.64 18.99
N GLY A 107 4.75 -3.34 18.79
CA GLY A 107 3.93 -3.91 19.87
C GLY A 107 2.85 -2.96 20.42
N ASP A 108 2.76 -1.71 19.96
CA ASP A 108 1.65 -0.83 20.31
C ASP A 108 0.33 -1.41 19.80
N GLN A 109 -0.65 -1.58 20.67
CA GLN A 109 -1.99 -2.02 20.30
C GLN A 109 -2.85 -0.80 19.96
N ILE A 110 -3.36 -0.72 18.74
CA ILE A 110 -4.21 0.40 18.32
C ILE A 110 -5.57 0.28 19.00
N ILE A 111 -5.94 1.28 19.76
CA ILE A 111 -7.21 1.39 20.45
C ILE A 111 -8.21 2.21 19.68
N SER A 112 -7.80 3.41 19.24
CA SER A 112 -8.67 4.29 18.46
C SER A 112 -7.89 5.10 17.42
N VAL A 113 -8.61 5.48 16.36
CA VAL A 113 -8.15 6.44 15.34
C VAL A 113 -9.18 7.56 15.29
N ASP A 114 -8.74 8.80 15.44
CA ASP A 114 -9.59 10.00 15.49
C ASP A 114 -10.77 9.88 16.48
N GLY A 115 -10.53 9.20 17.61
CA GLY A 115 -11.50 9.03 18.71
C GLY A 115 -12.50 7.89 18.51
N THR A 116 -12.45 7.16 17.40
CA THR A 116 -13.29 5.98 17.17
C THR A 116 -12.49 4.73 17.56
N GLU A 117 -13.05 3.90 18.45
CA GLU A 117 -12.43 2.63 18.87
C GLU A 117 -12.64 1.56 17.80
N TYR A 118 -11.62 0.71 17.62
CA TYR A 118 -11.57 -0.36 16.62
C TYR A 118 -11.07 -1.67 17.22
N THR A 119 -11.34 -2.77 16.50
CA THR A 119 -10.88 -4.13 16.81
C THR A 119 -10.04 -4.69 15.67
N ALA A 120 -9.54 -5.92 15.82
CA ALA A 120 -8.80 -6.60 14.75
C ALA A 120 -9.62 -6.83 13.47
N ASP A 121 -10.95 -6.91 13.58
CA ASP A 121 -11.86 -7.10 12.44
C ASP A 121 -11.94 -5.85 11.56
N ASP A 122 -11.58 -4.69 12.11
CA ASP A 122 -11.63 -3.39 11.42
C ASP A 122 -10.30 -3.02 10.74
N PHE A 123 -9.40 -3.99 10.53
CA PHE A 123 -8.03 -3.75 10.03
C PHE A 123 -7.96 -2.83 8.81
N ASN A 124 -8.76 -3.13 7.77
CA ASN A 124 -8.78 -2.32 6.55
C ASN A 124 -9.30 -0.91 6.81
N THR A 125 -10.36 -0.78 7.62
CA THR A 125 -10.92 0.51 8.02
C THR A 125 -9.89 1.37 8.77
N ILE A 126 -9.13 0.77 9.68
CA ILE A 126 -8.03 1.46 10.39
C ILE A 126 -6.96 1.93 9.39
N ALA A 127 -6.57 1.08 8.44
CA ALA A 127 -5.58 1.41 7.43
C ALA A 127 -6.04 2.62 6.57
N ASP A 128 -7.29 2.64 6.14
CA ASP A 128 -7.87 3.74 5.36
C ASP A 128 -7.90 5.05 6.15
N TYR A 129 -8.24 5.02 7.45
CA TYR A 129 -8.24 6.22 8.29
C TYR A 129 -6.84 6.72 8.65
N ILE A 130 -5.85 5.83 8.72
CA ILE A 130 -4.44 6.20 8.96
C ILE A 130 -3.84 6.85 7.71
N LYS A 131 -4.20 6.39 6.52
CA LYS A 131 -3.96 7.07 5.26
C LYS A 131 -4.78 8.37 5.18
N GLY A 132 -4.54 9.20 4.18
CA GLY A 132 -5.33 10.40 3.91
C GLY A 132 -4.51 11.47 3.20
N GLU A 133 -5.05 12.69 3.12
CA GLU A 133 -4.39 13.80 2.43
C GLU A 133 -3.09 14.23 3.13
N GLU A 134 -2.06 14.49 2.34
CA GLU A 134 -0.77 14.99 2.84
C GLU A 134 -0.93 16.28 3.64
N GLY A 135 -0.26 16.34 4.77
CA GLY A 135 -0.30 17.50 5.66
C GLY A 135 -1.47 17.53 6.64
N THR A 136 -2.45 16.64 6.50
CA THR A 136 -3.51 16.46 7.50
C THR A 136 -3.00 15.68 8.71
N THR A 137 -3.72 15.74 9.82
CA THR A 137 -3.34 15.10 11.09
C THR A 137 -4.27 13.95 11.40
N VAL A 138 -3.73 12.85 11.94
CA VAL A 138 -4.48 11.76 12.54
C VAL A 138 -4.16 11.64 14.02
N ASN A 139 -5.17 11.41 14.85
CA ASN A 139 -5.03 11.14 16.28
C ASN A 139 -5.06 9.63 16.51
N LEU A 140 -3.93 9.05 16.89
CA LEU A 140 -3.78 7.63 17.17
C LEU A 140 -3.70 7.42 18.68
N GLU A 141 -4.60 6.61 19.24
CA GLU A 141 -4.49 6.16 20.62
C GLU A 141 -4.08 4.68 20.64
N VAL A 142 -3.04 4.37 21.37
CA VAL A 142 -2.52 3.01 21.49
C VAL A 142 -2.46 2.60 22.98
N GLU A 143 -2.44 1.29 23.22
CA GLU A 143 -2.08 0.72 24.50
C GLU A 143 -0.69 0.11 24.43
N ARG A 144 0.18 0.50 25.36
CA ARG A 144 1.55 0.00 25.53
C ARG A 144 1.79 -0.35 27.00
N ASN A 145 2.05 -1.61 27.29
CA ASN A 145 2.27 -2.11 28.66
C ASN A 145 1.12 -1.77 29.64
N GLY A 146 -0.12 -1.75 29.16
CA GLY A 146 -1.30 -1.41 29.94
C GLY A 146 -1.57 0.09 30.10
N GLU A 147 -0.77 0.95 29.49
CA GLU A 147 -0.96 2.40 29.50
C GLU A 147 -1.47 2.90 28.13
N ARG A 148 -2.46 3.79 28.16
CA ARG A 148 -2.96 4.47 26.94
C ARG A 148 -2.11 5.67 26.62
N ILE A 149 -1.62 5.73 25.38
CA ILE A 149 -0.77 6.79 24.87
C ILE A 149 -1.46 7.38 23.63
N LYS A 150 -1.52 8.70 23.58
CA LYS A 150 -2.08 9.43 22.43
C LYS A 150 -0.98 10.09 21.62
N PHE A 151 -1.08 9.93 20.31
CA PHE A 151 -0.20 10.55 19.33
C PHE A 151 -1.03 11.40 18.38
N GLU A 152 -0.60 12.64 18.17
CA GLU A 152 -1.08 13.49 17.10
C GLU A 152 -0.03 13.50 16.00
N ILE A 153 -0.33 12.85 14.87
CA ILE A 153 0.67 12.57 13.84
C ILE A 153 0.23 13.18 12.51
N LYS A 154 1.09 14.02 11.94
CA LYS A 154 0.87 14.61 10.63
C LYS A 154 1.12 13.57 9.56
N ARG A 155 0.20 13.43 8.59
CA ARG A 155 0.38 12.57 7.43
C ARG A 155 1.39 13.16 6.47
N GLU A 156 2.32 12.36 6.05
CA GLU A 156 3.35 12.70 5.07
C GLU A 156 3.41 11.62 4.00
N LYS A 157 4.09 11.92 2.91
CA LYS A 157 4.42 10.93 1.91
C LYS A 157 5.44 9.95 2.50
N ILE A 158 5.09 8.66 2.52
CA ILE A 158 5.88 7.59 3.12
C ILE A 158 6.58 6.83 2.00
N ASN A 159 7.90 6.71 2.10
CA ASN A 159 8.68 5.78 1.30
C ASN A 159 8.79 4.44 2.07
N THR A 160 8.23 3.37 1.53
CA THR A 160 8.26 2.05 2.17
C THR A 160 9.57 1.31 1.97
N ASN A 161 10.37 1.74 1.01
CA ASN A 161 11.64 1.13 0.63
C ASN A 161 12.79 2.15 0.67
N PRO A 162 13.04 2.80 1.83
CA PRO A 162 14.07 3.83 1.89
C PRO A 162 15.46 3.24 1.65
N ILE A 163 16.29 3.99 0.92
CA ILE A 163 17.70 3.69 0.79
C ILE A 163 18.35 3.91 2.15
N THR A 164 18.98 2.88 2.69
CA THR A 164 19.72 2.98 3.95
C THR A 164 21.22 3.06 3.70
N ILE A 165 21.92 3.78 4.56
CA ILE A 165 23.36 3.97 4.48
C ILE A 165 24.03 3.69 5.82
N GLU A 166 25.26 3.23 5.75
CA GLU A 166 26.12 3.03 6.91
C GLU A 166 27.58 3.34 6.55
N MET A 167 28.33 3.97 7.47
CA MET A 167 29.76 4.14 7.31
C MET A 167 30.48 2.95 7.96
N LEU A 168 31.13 2.13 7.16
CA LEU A 168 31.94 1.01 7.60
C LEU A 168 33.36 1.45 7.92
N GLU A 169 34.16 0.52 8.50
CA GLU A 169 35.59 0.73 8.73
C GLU A 169 36.32 1.07 7.43
N ASN A 170 37.48 1.71 7.52
CA ASN A 170 38.32 2.11 6.39
C ASN A 170 37.68 3.08 5.40
N ASN A 171 36.75 3.94 5.87
CA ASN A 171 36.06 4.95 5.07
C ASN A 171 35.28 4.35 3.88
N ILE A 172 34.67 3.17 4.09
CA ILE A 172 33.82 2.53 3.12
C ILE A 172 32.37 2.90 3.43
N GLY A 173 31.67 3.58 2.50
CA GLY A 173 30.23 3.78 2.57
C GLY A 173 29.50 2.52 2.12
N TYR A 174 28.57 2.01 2.94
CA TYR A 174 27.64 0.97 2.57
C TYR A 174 26.28 1.62 2.26
N LEU A 175 25.68 1.23 1.13
CA LEU A 175 24.39 1.71 0.68
C LEU A 175 23.53 0.50 0.28
N LYS A 176 22.39 0.34 0.92
CA LYS A 176 21.41 -0.69 0.57
C LYS A 176 20.25 -0.09 -0.19
N LEU A 177 20.01 -0.61 -1.39
CA LEU A 177 18.93 -0.22 -2.31
C LEU A 177 17.93 -1.36 -2.41
N PRO A 178 16.79 -1.30 -1.67
CA PRO A 178 15.85 -2.41 -1.59
C PRO A 178 14.96 -2.56 -2.84
N SER A 179 14.77 -1.50 -3.62
CA SER A 179 13.96 -1.51 -4.84
C SER A 179 14.34 -0.36 -5.77
N PHE A 180 13.89 -0.46 -7.04
CA PHE A 180 14.02 0.60 -8.02
C PHE A 180 12.62 1.17 -8.30
N ASP A 181 12.42 2.44 -7.97
CA ASP A 181 11.20 3.22 -8.22
C ASP A 181 11.53 4.59 -8.82
N GLU A 182 10.52 5.45 -9.00
CA GLU A 182 10.70 6.77 -9.63
C GLU A 182 11.56 7.73 -8.79
N TYR A 183 11.70 7.50 -7.50
CA TYR A 183 12.45 8.35 -6.56
C TYR A 183 13.88 7.85 -6.34
N THR A 184 14.14 6.58 -6.66
CA THR A 184 15.43 5.90 -6.40
C THR A 184 16.62 6.71 -6.87
N SER A 185 16.56 7.32 -8.05
CA SER A 185 17.71 8.03 -8.61
C SER A 185 18.06 9.27 -7.80
N LYS A 186 17.07 10.00 -7.29
CA LYS A 186 17.26 11.19 -6.46
C LYS A 186 17.75 10.81 -5.06
N ASP A 187 17.07 9.87 -4.44
CA ASP A 187 17.41 9.40 -3.10
C ASP A 187 18.82 8.79 -3.07
N PHE A 188 19.19 8.03 -4.11
CA PHE A 188 20.54 7.48 -4.27
C PHE A 188 21.59 8.59 -4.33
N GLU A 189 21.37 9.63 -5.15
CA GLU A 189 22.30 10.75 -5.25
C GLU A 189 22.46 11.46 -3.90
N GLU A 190 21.37 11.70 -3.17
CA GLU A 190 21.38 12.33 -1.86
C GLU A 190 22.15 11.47 -0.84
N LYS A 191 21.89 10.16 -0.78
CA LYS A 191 22.56 9.23 0.14
C LYS A 191 24.03 9.05 -0.16
N VAL A 192 24.43 9.06 -1.42
CA VAL A 192 25.86 9.03 -1.83
C VAL A 192 26.56 10.32 -1.36
N LYS A 193 25.94 11.49 -1.55
CA LYS A 193 26.50 12.77 -1.07
C LYS A 193 26.62 12.78 0.46
N GLU A 194 25.65 12.22 1.17
CA GLU A 194 25.70 12.09 2.62
C GLU A 194 26.91 11.24 3.07
N LEU A 195 27.12 10.06 2.48
CA LEU A 195 28.28 9.22 2.75
C LEU A 195 29.61 9.94 2.43
N GLN A 196 29.67 10.65 1.31
CA GLN A 196 30.85 11.44 0.95
C GLN A 196 31.15 12.52 1.99
N SER A 197 30.11 13.21 2.49
CA SER A 197 30.26 14.23 3.53
C SER A 197 30.75 13.67 4.87
N GLN A 198 30.45 12.39 5.14
CA GLN A 198 30.95 11.63 6.29
C GLN A 198 32.38 11.09 6.08
N GLY A 199 32.95 11.25 4.88
CA GLY A 199 34.31 10.87 4.57
C GLY A 199 34.49 9.53 3.84
N ALA A 200 33.42 9.00 3.25
CA ALA A 200 33.52 7.77 2.42
C ALA A 200 34.46 8.00 1.22
N GLN A 201 35.38 7.07 1.02
CA GLN A 201 36.33 7.05 -0.10
C GLN A 201 36.01 5.95 -1.13
N SER A 202 35.17 5.01 -0.74
CA SER A 202 34.67 3.93 -1.59
C SER A 202 33.26 3.56 -1.17
N LEU A 203 32.51 2.88 -2.05
CA LEU A 203 31.14 2.46 -1.81
C LEU A 203 30.97 0.96 -2.01
N VAL A 204 30.18 0.34 -1.16
CA VAL A 204 29.55 -0.96 -1.36
C VAL A 204 28.05 -0.69 -1.59
N ILE A 205 27.51 -1.19 -2.69
CA ILE A 205 26.11 -1.06 -3.04
C ILE A 205 25.49 -2.46 -2.97
N ASP A 206 24.50 -2.61 -2.10
CA ASP A 206 23.70 -3.82 -1.90
C ASP A 206 22.35 -3.63 -2.61
N LEU A 207 22.02 -4.54 -3.57
CA LEU A 207 20.85 -4.48 -4.47
C LEU A 207 19.89 -5.63 -4.20
#